data_a6aa9c3aff869eaa6779c66514940ce9
#
_entry.id   a6aa9c3aff869eaa6779c66514940ce9
#
_cell.length_a   1.000
_cell.length_b   1.000
_cell.length_c   1.000
_cell.angle_alpha   90.00
_cell.angle_beta   90.00
_cell.angle_gamma   90.00
#
_symmetry.space_group_name_H-M   'P 1'
#
loop_
_entity.id
_entity.type
_entity.pdbx_description
1 polymer ?
#
loop_
_entity_poly.entity_id
_entity_poly.type
_entity_poly.pdbx_seq_one_letter_code
_entity_poly.pdbx_strand_id
1 'polypeptide(L)'
;MFSRIYLEITNCCNLSCAFCPGTRRARRMLPAEEFRLLAGKLRPWTDYLYLHVLGEPLLHPQLAEILASAGELGFRVCLVTNGTLLAQRLDTLLAAPALHKLSVSLHSFEANDAPMPLETYLAAVWDGCARLAERGVLCALRLWNEGGLEEKNAAILRYLERRCGRRIADIPADRRRNRTLRPNLFLEHAEKFDWPAPGAPLRRVEFCHGLRRQLAVLCDGTVVPCCLDGEGELALGNLFRQELEDILRGERAAAIHAGFDARRPAEEFCRRCGYAERFTRG
;
A
#
# COMPACT_ATOMS: atom_id res chain seq x y z
N MET A 1 -17.21 9.94 -4.63
CA MET A 1 -15.92 10.23 -3.97
C MET A 1 -15.33 8.93 -3.46
N PHE A 2 -14.06 8.64 -3.77
CA PHE A 2 -13.36 7.44 -3.32
C PHE A 2 -12.88 7.61 -1.87
N SER A 3 -12.90 6.52 -1.08
CA SER A 3 -12.30 6.53 0.26
C SER A 3 -10.78 6.70 0.22
N ARG A 4 -10.15 6.33 -0.91
CA ARG A 4 -8.72 6.45 -1.18
C ARG A 4 -8.44 6.28 -2.67
N ILE A 5 -7.37 6.90 -3.12
CA ILE A 5 -6.79 6.64 -4.44
C ILE A 5 -5.31 6.29 -4.24
N TYR A 6 -4.83 5.32 -5.00
CA TYR A 6 -3.41 5.00 -5.07
C TYR A 6 -2.79 5.76 -6.25
N LEU A 7 -1.71 6.48 -6.01
CA LEU A 7 -0.88 7.08 -7.04
C LEU A 7 0.53 6.54 -6.86
N GLU A 8 0.92 5.63 -7.72
CA GLU A 8 2.24 5.03 -7.70
C GLU A 8 3.29 6.06 -8.07
N ILE A 9 4.14 6.45 -7.13
CA ILE A 9 5.22 7.41 -7.41
C ILE A 9 6.47 6.75 -7.96
N THR A 10 6.61 5.44 -7.79
CA THR A 10 7.67 4.63 -8.39
C THR A 10 7.29 3.15 -8.41
N ASN A 11 7.74 2.44 -9.44
CA ASN A 11 7.71 0.98 -9.50
C ASN A 11 9.09 0.34 -9.24
N CYS A 12 10.10 1.16 -8.89
CA CYS A 12 11.41 0.67 -8.49
C CYS A 12 11.41 0.24 -7.02
N CYS A 13 11.99 -0.91 -6.71
CA CYS A 13 12.16 -1.40 -5.35
C CYS A 13 13.61 -1.84 -5.13
N ASN A 14 14.12 -1.68 -3.92
CA ASN A 14 15.43 -2.16 -3.48
C ASN A 14 15.38 -3.59 -2.91
N LEU A 15 14.20 -4.21 -2.87
CA LEU A 15 13.99 -5.59 -2.45
C LEU A 15 13.31 -6.40 -3.57
N SER A 16 13.38 -7.74 -3.46
CA SER A 16 12.74 -8.71 -4.35
C SER A 16 11.98 -9.75 -3.53
N CYS A 17 10.98 -9.30 -2.75
CA CYS A 17 10.24 -10.15 -1.83
C CYS A 17 9.58 -11.33 -2.54
N ALA A 18 9.74 -12.54 -2.02
CA ALA A 18 9.21 -13.77 -2.60
C ALA A 18 7.67 -13.79 -2.76
N PHE A 19 6.95 -12.97 -1.99
CA PHE A 19 5.50 -12.82 -2.07
C PHE A 19 5.04 -11.71 -3.02
N CYS A 20 5.95 -10.86 -3.51
CA CYS A 20 5.62 -9.72 -4.38
C CYS A 20 5.68 -10.17 -5.85
N PRO A 21 4.69 -9.83 -6.67
CA PRO A 21 4.71 -10.21 -8.09
C PRO A 21 5.82 -9.50 -8.87
N GLY A 22 6.40 -8.43 -8.29
CA GLY A 22 7.29 -7.55 -9.04
C GLY A 22 6.57 -6.83 -10.18
N THR A 23 7.33 -6.30 -11.15
CA THR A 23 6.77 -5.70 -12.36
C THR A 23 7.64 -5.93 -13.57
N ARG A 24 7.00 -6.15 -14.72
CA ARG A 24 7.62 -6.21 -16.06
C ARG A 24 7.61 -4.86 -16.76
N ARG A 25 6.87 -3.86 -16.21
CA ARG A 25 6.83 -2.51 -16.75
C ARG A 25 8.22 -1.86 -16.68
N ALA A 26 8.50 -0.96 -17.60
CA ALA A 26 9.71 -0.15 -17.55
C ALA A 26 9.84 0.54 -16.18
N ARG A 27 11.04 0.50 -15.60
CA ARG A 27 11.32 1.18 -14.33
C ARG A 27 11.12 2.68 -14.47
N ARG A 28 10.35 3.25 -13.56
CA ARG A 28 10.01 4.67 -13.57
C ARG A 28 9.94 5.23 -12.16
N MET A 29 10.41 6.45 -12.02
CA MET A 29 10.11 7.33 -10.89
C MET A 29 9.30 8.50 -11.44
N LEU A 30 8.14 8.76 -10.89
CA LEU A 30 7.24 9.83 -11.33
C LEU A 30 7.80 11.18 -10.92
N PRO A 31 8.22 12.09 -11.84
CA PRO A 31 8.72 13.39 -11.47
C PRO A 31 7.74 14.18 -10.60
N ALA A 32 8.24 15.01 -9.68
CA ALA A 32 7.39 15.77 -8.76
C ALA A 32 6.39 16.71 -9.47
N GLU A 33 6.76 17.25 -10.64
CA GLU A 33 5.86 18.07 -11.47
C GLU A 33 4.73 17.24 -12.08
N GLU A 34 5.03 16.03 -12.58
CA GLU A 34 4.02 15.12 -13.09
C GLU A 34 3.12 14.60 -11.96
N PHE A 35 3.71 14.32 -10.79
CA PHE A 35 2.93 14.00 -9.60
C PHE A 35 1.93 15.11 -9.29
N ARG A 36 2.35 16.38 -9.27
CA ARG A 36 1.48 17.52 -8.98
C ARG A 36 0.33 17.62 -9.99
N LEU A 37 0.61 17.39 -11.28
CA LEU A 37 -0.41 17.37 -12.34
C LEU A 37 -1.44 16.27 -12.09
N LEU A 38 -1.00 15.02 -11.90
CA LEU A 38 -1.91 13.90 -11.66
C LEU A 38 -2.69 14.05 -10.35
N ALA A 39 -2.00 14.42 -9.28
CA ALA A 39 -2.62 14.64 -7.97
C ALA A 39 -3.69 15.75 -8.03
N GLY A 40 -3.44 16.84 -8.77
CA GLY A 40 -4.42 17.89 -8.98
C GLY A 40 -5.71 17.37 -9.60
N LYS A 41 -5.63 16.50 -10.62
CA LYS A 41 -6.81 15.84 -11.23
C LYS A 41 -7.52 14.87 -10.27
N LEU A 42 -6.79 14.30 -9.30
CA LEU A 42 -7.36 13.36 -8.33
C LEU A 42 -7.99 14.05 -7.12
N ARG A 43 -7.63 15.31 -6.84
CA ARG A 43 -8.09 16.02 -5.63
C ARG A 43 -9.62 16.08 -5.47
N PRO A 44 -10.43 16.32 -6.52
CA PRO A 44 -11.88 16.31 -6.39
C PRO A 44 -12.48 14.95 -5.99
N TRP A 45 -11.71 13.86 -6.12
CA TRP A 45 -12.19 12.49 -6.01
C TRP A 45 -11.83 11.82 -4.67
N THR A 46 -10.84 12.32 -3.94
CA THR A 46 -10.42 11.77 -2.65
C THR A 46 -9.66 12.77 -1.80
N ASP A 47 -9.73 12.61 -0.47
CA ASP A 47 -8.85 13.27 0.49
C ASP A 47 -7.61 12.43 0.84
N TYR A 48 -7.63 11.11 0.57
CA TYR A 48 -6.58 10.20 0.96
C TYR A 48 -5.81 9.67 -0.25
N LEU A 49 -4.52 9.99 -0.31
CA LEU A 49 -3.63 9.57 -1.37
C LEU A 49 -2.61 8.55 -0.85
N TYR A 50 -2.60 7.36 -1.45
CA TYR A 50 -1.67 6.28 -1.14
C TYR A 50 -0.57 6.28 -2.19
N LEU A 51 0.69 6.54 -1.82
CA LEU A 51 1.79 6.74 -2.77
C LEU A 51 2.53 5.43 -3.11
N HIS A 52 1.78 4.36 -3.30
CA HIS A 52 2.32 3.07 -3.70
C HIS A 52 1.29 2.24 -4.46
N VAL A 53 1.77 1.42 -5.36
CA VAL A 53 1.13 0.23 -5.93
C VAL A 53 2.15 -0.89 -5.83
N LEU A 54 3.21 -0.81 -6.61
CA LEU A 54 4.45 -1.57 -6.47
C LEU A 54 5.60 -0.63 -6.08
N GLY A 55 6.83 -1.15 -6.03
CA GLY A 55 8.02 -0.34 -5.70
C GLY A 55 8.18 0.02 -4.22
N GLU A 56 9.18 0.84 -3.93
CA GLU A 56 9.48 1.36 -2.58
C GLU A 56 9.48 2.90 -2.61
N PRO A 57 8.46 3.54 -2.03
CA PRO A 57 8.32 4.99 -2.07
C PRO A 57 9.50 5.75 -1.46
N LEU A 58 10.17 5.19 -0.44
CA LEU A 58 11.31 5.83 0.21
C LEU A 58 12.57 5.87 -0.66
N LEU A 59 12.61 5.13 -1.78
CA LEU A 59 13.66 5.26 -2.80
C LEU A 59 13.54 6.55 -3.61
N HIS A 60 12.34 7.16 -3.65
CA HIS A 60 12.10 8.27 -4.57
C HIS A 60 12.98 9.48 -4.23
N PRO A 61 13.82 9.99 -5.17
CA PRO A 61 14.73 11.10 -4.88
C PRO A 61 14.00 12.39 -4.52
N GLN A 62 12.86 12.66 -5.15
CA GLN A 62 12.03 13.85 -4.93
C GLN A 62 10.89 13.60 -3.92
N LEU A 63 11.05 12.66 -2.97
CA LEU A 63 9.98 12.35 -2.00
C LEU A 63 9.55 13.57 -1.20
N ALA A 64 10.50 14.44 -0.81
CA ALA A 64 10.19 15.67 -0.07
C ALA A 64 9.28 16.62 -0.85
N GLU A 65 9.58 16.84 -2.12
CA GLU A 65 8.81 17.69 -3.03
C GLU A 65 7.40 17.12 -3.30
N ILE A 66 7.31 15.79 -3.46
CA ILE A 66 6.05 15.07 -3.64
C ILE A 66 5.16 15.22 -2.41
N LEU A 67 5.71 15.03 -1.20
CA LEU A 67 4.98 15.17 0.05
C LEU A 67 4.53 16.62 0.30
N ALA A 68 5.38 17.59 -0.03
CA ALA A 68 5.02 19.02 0.04
C ALA A 68 3.87 19.36 -0.92
N SER A 69 3.97 18.94 -2.19
CA SER A 69 2.92 19.12 -3.20
C SER A 69 1.60 18.48 -2.79
N ALA A 70 1.65 17.28 -2.20
CA ALA A 70 0.44 16.63 -1.70
C ALA A 70 -0.21 17.43 -0.56
N GLY A 71 0.61 18.03 0.33
CA GLY A 71 0.15 18.89 1.41
C GLY A 71 -0.49 20.19 0.91
N GLU A 72 0.13 20.87 -0.06
CA GLU A 72 -0.41 22.06 -0.71
C GLU A 72 -1.76 21.79 -1.39
N LEU A 73 -1.91 20.60 -1.98
CA LEU A 73 -3.18 20.16 -2.57
C LEU A 73 -4.21 19.70 -1.53
N GLY A 74 -3.87 19.66 -0.24
CA GLY A 74 -4.76 19.30 0.86
C GLY A 74 -5.02 17.80 1.02
N PHE A 75 -4.12 16.95 0.55
CA PHE A 75 -4.21 15.50 0.76
C PHE A 75 -3.71 15.06 2.13
N ARG A 76 -4.29 13.95 2.60
CA ARG A 76 -3.74 13.09 3.66
C ARG A 76 -3.00 11.93 3.01
N VAL A 77 -1.68 11.93 3.16
CA VAL A 77 -0.81 10.94 2.50
C VAL A 77 -0.65 9.69 3.35
N CYS A 78 -0.77 8.54 2.70
CA CYS A 78 -0.48 7.23 3.27
C CYS A 78 0.66 6.57 2.50
N LEU A 79 1.70 6.12 3.22
CA LEU A 79 2.84 5.40 2.67
C LEU A 79 2.84 3.95 3.15
N VAL A 80 3.27 3.04 2.28
CA VAL A 80 3.67 1.69 2.65
C VAL A 80 5.12 1.52 2.22
N THR A 81 5.96 1.02 3.12
CA THR A 81 7.39 0.84 2.91
C THR A 81 7.85 -0.51 3.42
N ASN A 82 8.93 -1.03 2.87
CA ASN A 82 9.64 -2.17 3.43
C ASN A 82 10.50 -1.78 4.66
N GLY A 83 10.65 -0.51 4.97
CA GLY A 83 11.32 0.02 6.14
C GLY A 83 12.83 0.11 6.08
N THR A 84 13.48 -0.46 5.07
CA THR A 84 14.97 -0.50 5.00
C THR A 84 15.62 0.87 4.88
N LEU A 85 14.90 1.85 4.34
CA LEU A 85 15.36 3.23 4.17
C LEU A 85 14.77 4.21 5.20
N LEU A 86 14.03 3.69 6.19
CA LEU A 86 13.28 4.56 7.11
C LEU A 86 14.19 5.51 7.89
N ALA A 87 15.32 5.03 8.41
CA ALA A 87 16.27 5.87 9.12
C ALA A 87 16.82 7.00 8.24
N GLN A 88 17.12 6.71 6.97
CA GLN A 88 17.68 7.69 6.03
C GLN A 88 16.66 8.76 5.59
N ARG A 89 15.37 8.42 5.58
CA ARG A 89 14.28 9.29 5.14
C ARG A 89 13.48 9.90 6.28
N LEU A 90 13.86 9.61 7.53
CA LEU A 90 13.06 9.98 8.69
C LEU A 90 12.84 11.49 8.79
N ASP A 91 13.86 12.30 8.58
CA ASP A 91 13.73 13.77 8.66
C ASP A 91 12.80 14.31 7.55
N THR A 92 12.86 13.75 6.35
CA THR A 92 11.91 14.04 5.26
C THR A 92 10.47 13.74 5.68
N LEU A 93 10.24 12.60 6.32
CA LEU A 93 8.90 12.18 6.77
C LEU A 93 8.41 13.04 7.94
N LEU A 94 9.28 13.39 8.88
CA LEU A 94 8.94 14.27 10.01
C LEU A 94 8.62 15.70 9.58
N ALA A 95 9.23 16.17 8.49
CA ALA A 95 8.98 17.49 7.91
C ALA A 95 7.70 17.55 7.04
N ALA A 96 7.02 16.42 6.79
CA ALA A 96 5.89 16.33 5.86
C ALA A 96 4.53 16.42 6.60
N PRO A 97 3.86 17.59 6.66
CA PRO A 97 2.58 17.75 7.36
C PRO A 97 1.44 16.95 6.71
N ALA A 98 1.57 16.63 5.42
CA ALA A 98 0.60 15.79 4.70
C ALA A 98 0.66 14.30 5.11
N LEU A 99 1.75 13.83 5.74
CA LEU A 99 1.89 12.43 6.11
C LEU A 99 0.90 12.07 7.22
N HIS A 100 -0.09 11.30 6.86
CA HIS A 100 -1.16 10.86 7.76
C HIS A 100 -0.91 9.45 8.29
N LYS A 101 -0.43 8.53 7.44
CA LYS A 101 -0.16 7.14 7.84
C LYS A 101 1.13 6.62 7.20
N LEU A 102 1.94 5.93 8.00
CA LEU A 102 3.05 5.11 7.55
C LEU A 102 2.79 3.66 7.92
N SER A 103 2.86 2.74 6.96
CA SER A 103 2.81 1.31 7.22
C SER A 103 4.13 0.66 6.82
N VAL A 104 4.72 -0.10 7.73
CA VAL A 104 5.97 -0.82 7.50
C VAL A 104 5.69 -2.31 7.37
N SER A 105 6.06 -2.90 6.24
CA SER A 105 5.89 -4.32 5.95
C SER A 105 7.03 -5.12 6.58
N LEU A 106 6.95 -5.45 7.89
CA LEU A 106 8.00 -6.18 8.60
C LEU A 106 8.31 -7.54 7.98
N HIS A 107 7.27 -8.20 7.44
CA HIS A 107 7.40 -9.49 6.75
C HIS A 107 8.22 -9.43 5.46
N SER A 108 8.47 -8.23 4.91
CA SER A 108 9.36 -8.07 3.76
C SER A 108 10.81 -8.38 4.10
N PHE A 109 11.22 -8.25 5.38
CA PHE A 109 12.57 -8.56 5.82
C PHE A 109 12.92 -10.04 5.61
N GLU A 110 12.01 -10.93 6.00
CA GLU A 110 12.20 -12.38 5.86
C GLU A 110 12.17 -12.87 4.41
N ALA A 111 11.38 -12.20 3.59
CA ALA A 111 11.21 -12.56 2.18
C ALA A 111 12.40 -12.15 1.28
N ASN A 112 13.49 -11.70 1.86
CA ASN A 112 14.70 -11.25 1.18
C ASN A 112 15.95 -11.66 1.96
N ASP A 113 17.08 -11.76 1.25
CA ASP A 113 18.40 -11.75 1.87
C ASP A 113 18.70 -10.33 2.34
N ALA A 114 18.31 -10.05 3.58
CA ALA A 114 18.36 -8.69 4.09
C ALA A 114 19.81 -8.19 4.25
N PRO A 115 20.10 -6.94 3.84
CA PRO A 115 21.46 -6.39 3.84
C PRO A 115 21.97 -6.01 5.24
N MET A 116 21.17 -6.25 6.30
CA MET A 116 21.50 -5.85 7.67
C MET A 116 20.94 -6.85 8.69
N PRO A 117 21.50 -6.90 9.94
CA PRO A 117 20.94 -7.72 11.01
C PRO A 117 19.49 -7.33 11.34
N LEU A 118 18.64 -8.31 11.67
CA LEU A 118 17.24 -8.09 12.03
C LEU A 118 17.07 -7.08 13.17
N GLU A 119 17.90 -7.12 14.19
CA GLU A 119 17.80 -6.19 15.33
C GLU A 119 18.09 -4.75 14.92
N THR A 120 19.07 -4.53 14.05
CA THR A 120 19.39 -3.20 13.49
C THR A 120 18.21 -2.66 12.68
N TYR A 121 17.61 -3.49 11.83
CA TYR A 121 16.42 -3.14 11.07
C TYR A 121 15.25 -2.77 11.98
N LEU A 122 14.95 -3.63 12.96
CA LEU A 122 13.83 -3.40 13.89
C LEU A 122 14.05 -2.17 14.77
N ALA A 123 15.29 -1.87 15.16
CA ALA A 123 15.61 -0.66 15.91
C ALA A 123 15.29 0.60 15.07
N ALA A 124 15.77 0.64 13.84
CA ALA A 124 15.50 1.76 12.92
C ALA A 124 14.01 1.96 12.66
N VAL A 125 13.27 0.85 12.43
CA VAL A 125 11.83 0.90 12.21
C VAL A 125 11.08 1.37 13.44
N TRP A 126 11.39 0.81 14.62
CA TRP A 126 10.73 1.21 15.86
C TRP A 126 10.96 2.68 16.20
N ASP A 127 12.22 3.11 16.20
CA ASP A 127 12.58 4.48 16.58
C ASP A 127 12.00 5.50 15.58
N GLY A 128 12.03 5.19 14.29
CA GLY A 128 11.41 6.02 13.27
C GLY A 128 9.88 6.11 13.43
N CYS A 129 9.19 4.98 13.59
CA CYS A 129 7.75 4.95 13.78
C CYS A 129 7.32 5.60 15.11
N ALA A 130 8.10 5.44 16.20
CA ALA A 130 7.79 6.09 17.47
C ALA A 130 7.85 7.61 17.35
N ARG A 131 8.90 8.16 16.74
CA ARG A 131 9.05 9.62 16.50
C ARG A 131 7.93 10.17 15.59
N LEU A 132 7.54 9.45 14.56
CA LEU A 132 6.41 9.82 13.68
C LEU A 132 5.09 9.77 14.44
N ALA A 133 4.87 8.75 15.26
CA ALA A 133 3.66 8.59 16.06
C ALA A 133 3.49 9.72 17.09
N GLU A 134 4.58 10.23 17.70
CA GLU A 134 4.60 11.40 18.57
C GLU A 134 4.17 12.68 17.84
N ARG A 135 4.34 12.75 16.50
CA ARG A 135 3.87 13.84 15.65
C ARG A 135 2.43 13.64 15.15
N GLY A 136 1.74 12.58 15.61
CA GLY A 136 0.37 12.29 15.21
C GLY A 136 0.22 11.45 13.95
N VAL A 137 1.32 10.97 13.37
CA VAL A 137 1.26 10.04 12.21
C VAL A 137 0.84 8.66 12.70
N LEU A 138 -0.15 8.07 12.03
CA LEU A 138 -0.58 6.69 12.32
C LEU A 138 0.47 5.71 11.77
N CYS A 139 1.19 5.02 12.63
CA CYS A 139 2.22 4.06 12.23
C CYS A 139 1.72 2.63 12.41
N ALA A 140 1.80 1.81 11.36
CA ALA A 140 1.38 0.42 11.38
C ALA A 140 2.55 -0.51 11.03
N LEU A 141 2.92 -1.36 11.97
CA LEU A 141 3.89 -2.44 11.77
C LEU A 141 3.11 -3.67 11.29
N ARG A 142 3.40 -4.16 10.07
CA ARG A 142 2.60 -5.21 9.42
C ARG A 142 3.31 -6.53 9.41
N LEU A 143 2.62 -7.57 9.88
CA LEU A 143 2.90 -8.99 9.67
C LEU A 143 1.73 -9.59 8.88
N TRP A 144 1.73 -9.39 7.56
CA TRP A 144 0.69 -9.88 6.64
C TRP A 144 1.17 -11.13 5.91
N ASN A 145 1.72 -12.06 6.67
CA ASN A 145 2.36 -13.29 6.20
C ASN A 145 1.82 -14.56 6.88
N GLU A 146 0.73 -14.48 7.64
CA GLU A 146 0.11 -15.65 8.28
C GLU A 146 -0.25 -16.71 7.21
N GLY A 147 0.22 -17.93 7.41
CA GLY A 147 0.13 -19.01 6.41
C GLY A 147 1.17 -18.92 5.29
N GLY A 148 2.20 -18.10 5.44
CA GLY A 148 3.32 -17.98 4.52
C GLY A 148 4.68 -18.18 5.20
N LEU A 149 5.67 -17.32 4.89
CA LEU A 149 6.97 -17.29 5.58
C LEU A 149 6.81 -16.58 6.92
N GLU A 150 6.97 -17.31 8.03
CA GLU A 150 6.74 -16.82 9.40
C GLU A 150 7.91 -17.07 10.35
N GLU A 151 9.06 -17.57 9.85
CA GLU A 151 10.20 -17.97 10.67
C GLU A 151 10.76 -16.83 11.54
N LYS A 152 10.71 -15.58 11.03
CA LYS A 152 11.18 -14.39 11.75
C LYS A 152 10.11 -13.77 12.66
N ASN A 153 8.83 -14.14 12.52
CA ASN A 153 7.74 -13.52 13.29
C ASN A 153 7.99 -13.60 14.79
N ALA A 154 8.42 -14.76 15.31
CA ALA A 154 8.70 -14.92 16.74
C ALA A 154 9.83 -13.98 17.24
N ALA A 155 10.88 -13.77 16.45
CA ALA A 155 11.96 -12.85 16.80
C ALA A 155 11.51 -11.38 16.73
N ILE A 156 10.71 -11.03 15.71
CA ILE A 156 10.10 -9.69 15.55
C ILE A 156 9.19 -9.39 16.75
N LEU A 157 8.29 -10.31 17.11
CA LEU A 157 7.36 -10.12 18.23
C LEU A 157 8.10 -9.96 19.56
N ARG A 158 9.12 -10.79 19.84
CA ARG A 158 9.96 -10.64 21.04
C ARG A 158 10.65 -9.27 21.09
N TYR A 159 11.14 -8.76 19.94
CA TYR A 159 11.72 -7.43 19.89
C TYR A 159 10.68 -6.37 20.26
N LEU A 160 9.50 -6.42 19.64
CA LEU A 160 8.41 -5.47 19.93
C LEU A 160 7.96 -5.52 21.39
N GLU A 161 7.89 -6.72 22.01
CA GLU A 161 7.56 -6.91 23.43
C GLU A 161 8.57 -6.21 24.34
N ARG A 162 9.88 -6.35 24.05
CA ARG A 162 10.91 -5.63 24.81
C ARG A 162 10.75 -4.10 24.70
N ARG A 163 10.41 -3.61 23.53
CA ARG A 163 10.21 -2.16 23.29
C ARG A 163 8.90 -1.61 23.88
N CYS A 164 7.87 -2.44 23.95
CA CYS A 164 6.58 -2.08 24.57
C CYS A 164 6.57 -2.25 26.10
N GLY A 165 7.45 -3.07 26.66
CA GLY A 165 7.42 -3.47 28.06
C GLY A 165 6.24 -4.38 28.42
N ARG A 166 5.58 -5.02 27.42
CA ARG A 166 4.42 -5.91 27.59
C ARG A 166 4.46 -7.03 26.55
N ARG A 167 3.88 -8.19 26.90
CA ARG A 167 3.67 -9.27 25.94
C ARG A 167 2.62 -8.84 24.90
N ILE A 168 2.88 -9.10 23.62
CA ILE A 168 1.94 -8.80 22.54
C ILE A 168 0.61 -9.52 22.73
N ALA A 169 0.64 -10.77 23.26
CA ALA A 169 -0.55 -11.57 23.54
C ALA A 169 -1.49 -10.89 24.54
N ASP A 170 -0.96 -10.13 25.51
CA ASP A 170 -1.71 -9.45 26.56
C ASP A 170 -2.32 -8.09 26.10
N ILE A 171 -1.96 -7.63 24.91
CA ILE A 171 -2.54 -6.40 24.33
C ILE A 171 -3.85 -6.77 23.61
N PRO A 172 -4.99 -6.19 24.00
CA PRO A 172 -6.27 -6.44 23.34
C PRO A 172 -6.19 -6.15 21.83
N ALA A 173 -6.73 -7.06 21.04
CA ALA A 173 -6.87 -6.87 19.60
C ALA A 173 -8.21 -6.19 19.28
N ASP A 174 -8.21 -5.30 18.29
CA ASP A 174 -9.44 -4.78 17.71
C ASP A 174 -10.15 -5.82 16.83
N ARG A 175 -11.32 -5.44 16.26
CA ARG A 175 -12.10 -6.32 15.37
C ARG A 175 -11.34 -6.76 14.10
N ARG A 176 -10.26 -6.06 13.74
CA ARG A 176 -9.40 -6.36 12.59
C ARG A 176 -8.13 -7.08 13.01
N ARG A 177 -8.05 -7.54 14.29
CA ARG A 177 -6.88 -8.20 14.89
C ARG A 177 -5.65 -7.28 15.04
N ASN A 178 -5.81 -5.94 14.95
CA ASN A 178 -4.74 -5.00 15.21
C ASN A 178 -4.56 -4.78 16.71
N ARG A 179 -3.34 -4.54 17.15
CA ARG A 179 -2.99 -4.23 18.54
C ARG A 179 -2.33 -2.88 18.64
N THR A 180 -2.75 -2.07 19.60
CA THR A 180 -2.14 -0.77 19.89
C THR A 180 -0.92 -0.94 20.79
N LEU A 181 0.27 -0.77 20.22
CA LEU A 181 1.54 -0.87 20.95
C LEU A 181 1.82 0.37 21.78
N ARG A 182 1.57 1.53 21.20
CA ARG A 182 1.63 2.89 21.80
C ARG A 182 0.59 3.78 21.11
N PRO A 183 0.31 5.00 21.62
CA PRO A 183 -0.50 5.96 20.88
C PRO A 183 0.03 6.13 19.44
N ASN A 184 -0.87 6.02 18.46
CA ASN A 184 -0.59 6.06 17.02
C ASN A 184 0.38 4.99 16.46
N LEU A 185 0.77 3.99 17.25
CA LEU A 185 1.66 2.90 16.81
C LEU A 185 0.94 1.55 16.99
N PHE A 186 0.74 0.84 15.89
CA PHE A 186 -0.08 -0.36 15.83
C PHE A 186 0.71 -1.54 15.25
N LEU A 187 0.38 -2.76 15.70
CA LEU A 187 0.77 -4.00 15.06
C LEU A 187 -0.45 -4.57 14.32
N GLU A 188 -0.32 -4.73 13.00
CA GLU A 188 -1.36 -5.28 12.13
C GLU A 188 -0.99 -6.71 11.70
N HIS A 189 -1.89 -7.68 11.94
CA HIS A 189 -1.75 -9.05 11.47
C HIS A 189 -2.77 -9.36 10.38
N ALA A 190 -2.34 -10.09 9.35
CA ALA A 190 -3.25 -10.63 8.34
C ALA A 190 -2.68 -11.89 7.69
N GLU A 191 -3.57 -12.74 7.20
CA GLU A 191 -3.20 -13.84 6.34
C GLU A 191 -2.53 -13.33 5.06
N LYS A 192 -1.57 -14.08 4.55
CA LYS A 192 -1.05 -13.83 3.21
C LYS A 192 -2.20 -13.97 2.19
N PHE A 193 -2.08 -13.32 1.06
CA PHE A 193 -2.99 -13.51 -0.06
C PHE A 193 -2.21 -13.78 -1.35
N ASP A 194 -2.86 -14.47 -2.29
CA ASP A 194 -2.28 -14.66 -3.60
C ASP A 194 -2.68 -13.51 -4.52
N TRP A 195 -1.70 -12.96 -5.20
CA TRP A 195 -1.93 -11.91 -6.18
C TRP A 195 -2.72 -12.46 -7.36
N PRO A 196 -3.63 -11.67 -7.93
CA PRO A 196 -4.24 -12.03 -9.20
C PRO A 196 -3.17 -12.08 -10.29
N ALA A 197 -3.15 -13.16 -11.06
CA ALA A 197 -2.20 -13.34 -12.15
C ALA A 197 -2.81 -14.20 -13.24
N PRO A 198 -2.38 -14.06 -14.51
CA PRO A 198 -2.71 -15.02 -15.56
C PRO A 198 -2.36 -16.45 -15.14
N GLY A 199 -3.29 -17.39 -15.32
CA GLY A 199 -3.08 -18.79 -14.93
C GLY A 199 -3.26 -19.12 -13.44
N ALA A 200 -3.38 -18.14 -12.54
CA ALA A 200 -3.73 -18.39 -11.15
C ALA A 200 -5.12 -19.06 -11.04
N PRO A 201 -5.41 -19.86 -10.01
CA PRO A 201 -6.69 -20.54 -9.88
C PRO A 201 -7.85 -19.55 -9.76
N LEU A 202 -8.98 -19.92 -10.35
CA LEU A 202 -10.23 -19.20 -10.18
C LEU A 202 -10.69 -19.33 -8.71
N ARG A 203 -11.23 -18.23 -8.17
CA ARG A 203 -11.69 -18.12 -6.79
C ARG A 203 -13.15 -17.68 -6.74
N ARG A 204 -13.78 -17.92 -5.62
CA ARG A 204 -15.11 -17.39 -5.37
C ARG A 204 -14.98 -15.92 -4.95
N VAL A 205 -15.16 -15.00 -5.90
CA VAL A 205 -15.16 -13.55 -5.68
C VAL A 205 -16.53 -13.02 -6.07
N GLU A 206 -17.25 -12.45 -5.11
CA GLU A 206 -18.59 -11.89 -5.33
C GLU A 206 -18.58 -10.37 -5.13
N PHE A 207 -17.63 -9.84 -4.37
CA PHE A 207 -17.56 -8.42 -4.04
C PHE A 207 -16.11 -7.91 -4.04
N CYS A 208 -15.93 -6.65 -4.43
CA CYS A 208 -14.65 -5.94 -4.30
C CYS A 208 -14.87 -4.43 -4.11
N HIS A 209 -13.88 -3.78 -3.51
CA HIS A 209 -13.83 -2.32 -3.36
C HIS A 209 -13.28 -1.59 -4.59
N GLY A 210 -12.72 -2.29 -5.57
CA GLY A 210 -12.21 -1.71 -6.82
C GLY A 210 -13.29 -0.90 -7.54
N LEU A 211 -12.95 0.30 -8.00
CA LEU A 211 -13.83 1.32 -8.59
C LEU A 211 -15.01 1.79 -7.71
N ARG A 212 -15.26 1.17 -6.56
CA ARG A 212 -16.31 1.58 -5.62
C ARG A 212 -15.79 2.50 -4.52
N ARG A 213 -14.68 2.12 -3.91
CA ARG A 213 -14.04 2.87 -2.81
C ARG A 213 -12.60 3.21 -3.08
N GLN A 214 -12.01 2.62 -4.09
CA GLN A 214 -10.61 2.81 -4.46
C GLN A 214 -10.41 2.62 -5.95
N LEU A 215 -9.37 3.24 -6.48
CA LEU A 215 -8.72 2.96 -7.75
C LEU A 215 -7.21 3.19 -7.62
N ALA A 216 -6.45 2.86 -8.64
CA ALA A 216 -5.04 3.19 -8.68
C ALA A 216 -4.65 3.87 -10.00
N VAL A 217 -3.62 4.71 -9.91
CA VAL A 217 -2.95 5.33 -11.05
C VAL A 217 -1.50 4.89 -10.99
N LEU A 218 -1.02 4.24 -12.02
CA LEU A 218 0.36 3.79 -12.14
C LEU A 218 1.28 4.97 -12.47
N CYS A 219 2.59 4.82 -12.27
CA CYS A 219 3.55 5.92 -12.45
C CYS A 219 3.67 6.43 -13.91
N ASP A 220 3.07 5.74 -14.87
CA ASP A 220 2.93 6.16 -16.28
C ASP A 220 1.57 6.82 -16.60
N GLY A 221 0.76 7.07 -15.56
CA GLY A 221 -0.57 7.67 -15.66
C GLY A 221 -1.70 6.69 -15.99
N THR A 222 -1.41 5.40 -16.17
CA THR A 222 -2.43 4.38 -16.45
C THR A 222 -3.36 4.23 -15.24
N VAL A 223 -4.66 4.36 -15.45
CA VAL A 223 -5.69 4.18 -14.42
C VAL A 223 -6.15 2.73 -14.41
N VAL A 224 -6.17 2.11 -13.23
CA VAL A 224 -6.57 0.72 -13.01
C VAL A 224 -7.58 0.60 -11.86
N PRO A 225 -8.39 -0.46 -11.80
CA PRO A 225 -9.47 -0.57 -10.80
C PRO A 225 -9.01 -0.63 -9.35
N CYS A 226 -7.80 -1.12 -9.09
CA CYS A 226 -7.27 -1.27 -7.73
C CYS A 226 -5.75 -1.40 -7.72
N CYS A 227 -5.15 -1.28 -6.53
CA CYS A 227 -3.70 -1.39 -6.32
C CYS A 227 -3.12 -2.81 -6.51
N LEU A 228 -3.93 -3.83 -6.77
CA LEU A 228 -3.44 -5.17 -7.09
C LEU A 228 -3.20 -5.38 -8.58
N ASP A 229 -3.66 -4.47 -9.42
CA ASP A 229 -3.35 -4.47 -10.85
C ASP A 229 -2.10 -3.62 -11.12
N GLY A 230 -0.97 -4.10 -10.61
CA GLY A 230 0.30 -3.40 -10.76
C GLY A 230 0.90 -3.48 -12.17
N GLU A 231 0.39 -4.34 -13.04
CA GLU A 231 0.83 -4.45 -14.44
C GLU A 231 -0.05 -3.69 -15.42
N GLY A 232 -1.24 -3.19 -14.98
CA GLY A 232 -2.17 -2.51 -15.87
C GLY A 232 -2.96 -3.43 -16.78
N GLU A 233 -3.17 -4.70 -16.37
CA GLU A 233 -3.96 -5.69 -17.14
C GLU A 233 -5.40 -5.19 -17.37
N LEU A 234 -5.93 -4.46 -16.43
CA LEU A 234 -7.26 -3.85 -16.47
C LEU A 234 -7.20 -2.34 -16.74
N ALA A 235 -6.28 -1.87 -17.58
CA ALA A 235 -6.18 -0.46 -17.90
C ALA A 235 -7.53 0.11 -18.36
N LEU A 236 -7.94 1.22 -17.73
CA LEU A 236 -9.21 1.91 -17.99
C LEU A 236 -9.02 3.15 -18.89
N GLY A 237 -7.82 3.73 -18.84
CA GLY A 237 -7.42 4.93 -19.56
C GLY A 237 -6.13 5.47 -19.00
N ASN A 238 -5.75 6.69 -19.38
CA ASN A 238 -4.52 7.32 -18.94
C ASN A 238 -4.77 8.78 -18.51
N LEU A 239 -4.44 9.09 -17.26
CA LEU A 239 -4.76 10.37 -16.61
C LEU A 239 -3.91 11.55 -17.15
N PHE A 240 -2.80 11.29 -17.80
CA PHE A 240 -2.07 12.33 -18.53
C PHE A 240 -2.84 12.83 -19.78
N ARG A 241 -3.71 12.00 -20.35
CA ARG A 241 -4.39 12.25 -21.62
C ARG A 241 -5.89 12.53 -21.47
N GLN A 242 -6.50 12.14 -20.37
CA GLN A 242 -7.94 12.15 -20.16
C GLN A 242 -8.26 12.71 -18.76
N GLU A 243 -9.48 13.13 -18.56
CA GLU A 243 -10.01 13.43 -17.22
C GLU A 243 -10.51 12.14 -16.56
N LEU A 244 -10.41 12.08 -15.22
CA LEU A 244 -10.80 10.86 -14.49
C LEU A 244 -12.28 10.52 -14.69
N GLU A 245 -13.14 11.52 -14.84
CA GLU A 245 -14.56 11.33 -15.07
C GLU A 245 -14.83 10.56 -16.37
N ASP A 246 -14.14 10.93 -17.46
CA ASP A 246 -14.29 10.27 -18.76
C ASP A 246 -13.79 8.82 -18.70
N ILE A 247 -12.67 8.58 -18.01
CA ILE A 247 -12.14 7.23 -17.79
C ILE A 247 -13.14 6.35 -17.03
N LEU A 248 -13.77 6.90 -15.99
CA LEU A 248 -14.74 6.17 -15.17
C LEU A 248 -16.08 5.91 -15.88
N ARG A 249 -16.42 6.70 -16.90
CA ARG A 249 -17.59 6.48 -17.78
C ARG A 249 -17.31 5.46 -18.90
N GLY A 250 -16.05 5.03 -19.06
CA GLY A 250 -15.67 4.08 -20.10
C GLY A 250 -16.34 2.71 -19.94
N GLU A 251 -16.52 1.99 -21.05
CA GLU A 251 -17.23 0.71 -21.11
C GLU A 251 -16.65 -0.34 -20.15
N ARG A 252 -15.31 -0.42 -20.04
CA ARG A 252 -14.64 -1.38 -19.15
C ARG A 252 -14.91 -1.08 -17.68
N ALA A 253 -14.88 0.19 -17.29
CA ALA A 253 -15.21 0.60 -15.92
C ALA A 253 -16.66 0.26 -15.58
N ALA A 254 -17.59 0.54 -16.49
CA ALA A 254 -19.01 0.20 -16.36
C ALA A 254 -19.23 -1.32 -16.25
N ALA A 255 -18.53 -2.11 -17.07
CA ALA A 255 -18.62 -3.58 -17.04
C ALA A 255 -18.11 -4.16 -15.71
N ILE A 256 -17.00 -3.62 -15.17
CA ILE A 256 -16.48 -4.02 -13.85
C ILE A 256 -17.49 -3.71 -12.74
N HIS A 257 -18.10 -2.52 -12.75
CA HIS A 257 -19.14 -2.15 -11.80
C HIS A 257 -20.34 -3.08 -11.87
N ALA A 258 -20.92 -3.26 -13.06
CA ALA A 258 -22.07 -4.12 -13.29
C ALA A 258 -21.81 -5.57 -12.90
N GLY A 259 -20.60 -6.09 -13.18
CA GLY A 259 -20.18 -7.43 -12.81
C GLY A 259 -20.18 -7.65 -11.30
N PHE A 260 -19.67 -6.69 -10.52
CA PHE A 260 -19.70 -6.79 -9.06
C PHE A 260 -21.09 -6.53 -8.47
N ASP A 261 -21.94 -5.71 -9.11
CA ASP A 261 -23.35 -5.54 -8.71
C ASP A 261 -24.13 -6.86 -8.87
N ALA A 262 -23.86 -7.57 -9.96
CA ALA A 262 -24.44 -8.88 -10.23
C ALA A 262 -23.75 -10.04 -9.46
N ARG A 263 -22.77 -9.75 -8.59
CA ARG A 263 -21.92 -10.76 -7.89
C ARG A 263 -21.20 -11.71 -8.85
N ARG A 264 -20.90 -11.24 -10.05
CA ARG A 264 -20.21 -11.99 -11.13
C ARG A 264 -19.15 -11.09 -11.74
N PRO A 265 -17.92 -11.02 -11.17
CA PRO A 265 -16.87 -10.18 -11.72
C PRO A 265 -16.69 -10.38 -13.22
N ALA A 266 -16.75 -9.29 -14.00
CA ALA A 266 -16.63 -9.33 -15.45
C ALA A 266 -15.23 -9.76 -15.89
N GLU A 267 -14.20 -9.32 -15.19
CA GLU A 267 -12.81 -9.55 -15.53
C GLU A 267 -12.28 -10.86 -14.92
N GLU A 268 -11.58 -11.65 -15.73
CA GLU A 268 -10.95 -12.88 -15.26
C GLU A 268 -9.90 -12.63 -14.20
N PHE A 269 -9.12 -11.57 -14.34
CA PHE A 269 -8.15 -11.08 -13.34
C PHE A 269 -8.81 -10.93 -11.96
N CYS A 270 -9.99 -10.31 -11.89
CA CYS A 270 -10.73 -10.17 -10.63
C CYS A 270 -11.20 -11.51 -10.07
N ARG A 271 -11.57 -12.46 -10.92
CA ARG A 271 -11.98 -13.83 -10.52
C ARG A 271 -10.82 -14.68 -10.00
N ARG A 272 -9.56 -14.25 -10.20
CA ARG A 272 -8.35 -14.92 -9.69
C ARG A 272 -7.76 -14.25 -8.45
N CYS A 273 -8.41 -13.22 -7.93
CA CYS A 273 -7.88 -12.39 -6.85
C CYS A 273 -8.08 -13.02 -5.47
N GLY A 274 -7.02 -13.53 -4.85
CA GLY A 274 -7.04 -14.07 -3.49
C GLY A 274 -7.36 -13.02 -2.42
N TYR A 275 -7.07 -11.74 -2.68
CA TYR A 275 -7.43 -10.67 -1.75
C TYR A 275 -8.93 -10.39 -1.73
N ALA A 276 -9.60 -10.41 -2.90
CA ALA A 276 -11.03 -10.14 -2.99
C ALA A 276 -11.89 -11.29 -2.43
N GLU A 277 -11.38 -12.53 -2.45
CA GLU A 277 -12.04 -13.69 -1.83
C GLU A 277 -12.38 -13.48 -0.34
N ARG A 278 -11.58 -12.67 0.37
CA ARG A 278 -11.82 -12.32 1.78
C ARG A 278 -13.15 -11.64 2.03
N PHE A 279 -13.66 -10.88 1.06
CA PHE A 279 -14.92 -10.15 1.20
C PHE A 279 -16.15 -11.03 0.96
N THR A 280 -15.95 -12.25 0.47
CA THR A 280 -17.01 -13.22 0.19
C THR A 280 -17.25 -14.18 1.37
N ARG A 281 -16.27 -14.27 2.29
CA ARG A 281 -16.30 -15.18 3.43
C ARG A 281 -17.01 -14.59 4.67
N GLY A 282 -17.59 -13.40 4.56
CA GLY A 282 -18.29 -12.67 5.63
C GLY A 282 -19.80 -12.80 5.56
#